data_28991e426617845b89ad19d526a37856
#
_entry.id   28991e426617845b89ad19d526a37856
#
_cell.length_a   1.000
_cell.length_b   1.000
_cell.length_c   1.000
_cell.angle_alpha   90.00
_cell.angle_beta   90.00
_cell.angle_gamma   90.00
#
_symmetry.space_group_name_H-M   'P 1'
#
loop_
_entity.id
_entity.type
_entity.pdbx_description
1 polymer ?
#
loop_
_entity_poly.entity_id
_entity_poly.type
_entity_poly.pdbx_seq_one_letter_code
_entity_poly.pdbx_strand_id
1 'polypeptide(L)'
;MRRYGVGAVLGAMLLVLAGCGGQRGDDNGAAAAEPTSCEVTADARLSIATGNTTGVYYTLGGAYAEAISQQSGGKLKATAAETSASLQNIQQLVAGTHQVAFSLADTAADAINGTASFDEKQPIAALTRLYPNYTQVIARTDAGINSIADMRGKRVSTGAPNSGTEVIANRMLEAAGLDPSKDIQAQRTELGKTVEGMKDGSIDAMFWSGGLPTGGITDLFVSRRDQVKFIDVADTLQKLQEINPIYERGVIPASTYQTPADVATVVVPNLLLVKDDMDGNTACVLTKALFDHKADLVKANKAADGITLENARQTSPVPLHPGAKKALDELGAAT
;
A
#
# COMPACT_ATOMS: atom_id res chain seq x y z
N MET A 1 -31.77 58.49 -51.28
CA MET A 1 -31.56 60.00 -51.43
C MET A 1 -30.28 60.35 -50.69
N ARG A 2 -29.38 61.04 -51.41
CA ARG A 2 -28.22 61.86 -50.98
C ARG A 2 -27.14 61.14 -50.19
N ARG A 3 -25.98 60.80 -50.70
CA ARG A 3 -24.89 61.52 -51.37
C ARG A 3 -24.02 62.37 -50.43
N TYR A 4 -22.73 62.08 -50.58
CA TYR A 4 -21.43 62.84 -50.49
C TYR A 4 -20.79 62.80 -49.12
N GLY A 5 -19.46 62.72 -48.96
CA GLY A 5 -18.34 62.74 -49.94
C GLY A 5 -17.01 62.64 -49.20
N VAL A 6 -16.07 62.15 -49.87
CA VAL A 6 -14.65 62.42 -50.13
C VAL A 6 -13.85 63.24 -49.12
N GLY A 7 -12.68 62.71 -48.77
CA GLY A 7 -11.55 63.46 -48.19
C GLY A 7 -10.31 62.60 -48.08
N ALA A 8 -9.49 62.52 -49.12
CA ALA A 8 -8.18 61.88 -49.11
C ALA A 8 -7.13 62.88 -48.63
N VAL A 9 -6.22 62.47 -47.77
CA VAL A 9 -4.90 63.09 -47.63
C VAL A 9 -3.84 61.99 -47.54
N LEU A 10 -2.95 61.99 -48.54
CA LEU A 10 -1.70 61.27 -48.58
C LEU A 10 -0.71 61.83 -47.55
N GLY A 11 0.00 60.96 -46.84
CA GLY A 11 1.22 61.32 -46.13
C GLY A 11 2.15 60.13 -46.14
N ALA A 12 3.11 60.15 -47.07
CA ALA A 12 4.18 59.17 -47.16
C ALA A 12 5.26 59.49 -46.13
N MET A 13 5.72 58.52 -45.36
CA MET A 13 7.04 58.59 -44.73
C MET A 13 7.62 57.22 -44.43
N LEU A 14 8.64 56.95 -45.15
CA LEU A 14 9.84 56.15 -45.09
C LEU A 14 9.94 54.98 -44.03
N LEU A 15 10.30 53.89 -44.63
CA LEU A 15 10.84 52.66 -44.05
C LEU A 15 12.10 52.84 -43.21
N VAL A 16 12.16 52.16 -42.06
CA VAL A 16 13.42 51.63 -41.54
C VAL A 16 13.18 50.14 -41.23
N LEU A 17 13.77 49.24 -42.04
CA LEU A 17 13.91 47.84 -41.80
C LEU A 17 15.00 47.61 -40.76
N ALA A 18 14.64 47.21 -39.55
CA ALA A 18 15.57 46.55 -38.64
C ALA A 18 15.07 45.11 -38.44
N GLY A 19 15.71 44.19 -39.14
CA GLY A 19 15.50 42.76 -38.96
C GLY A 19 16.10 42.32 -37.63
N CYS A 20 15.27 41.80 -36.74
CA CYS A 20 15.68 40.90 -35.70
C CYS A 20 14.97 39.57 -35.92
N GLY A 21 15.74 38.57 -36.38
CA GLY A 21 15.32 37.20 -36.44
C GLY A 21 15.00 36.66 -35.05
N GLY A 22 13.73 36.58 -34.74
CA GLY A 22 13.24 35.84 -33.58
C GLY A 22 13.13 34.37 -33.97
N GLN A 23 14.08 33.57 -33.53
CA GLN A 23 13.94 32.11 -33.45
C GLN A 23 12.74 31.84 -32.55
N ARG A 24 11.70 31.22 -33.12
CA ARG A 24 10.69 30.52 -32.32
C ARG A 24 11.37 29.27 -31.78
N GLY A 25 11.90 29.37 -30.56
CA GLY A 25 12.17 28.22 -29.74
C GLY A 25 10.84 27.63 -29.37
N ASP A 26 10.63 26.38 -29.73
CA ASP A 26 9.62 25.52 -29.11
C ASP A 26 10.06 25.29 -27.67
N ASP A 27 9.71 26.23 -26.80
CA ASP A 27 9.77 26.04 -25.35
C ASP A 27 8.64 25.09 -24.94
N ASN A 28 8.84 23.79 -25.17
CA ASN A 28 8.28 22.77 -24.32
C ASN A 28 9.01 22.85 -22.98
N GLY A 29 8.82 23.94 -22.27
CA GLY A 29 9.23 24.12 -20.89
C GLY A 29 8.37 23.17 -20.05
N ALA A 30 8.85 21.96 -19.79
CA ALA A 30 8.45 21.24 -18.59
C ALA A 30 8.70 22.24 -17.45
N ALA A 31 7.63 22.71 -16.82
CA ALA A 31 7.73 23.56 -15.64
C ALA A 31 8.68 22.85 -14.67
N ALA A 32 9.83 23.46 -14.39
CA ALA A 32 10.76 22.92 -13.40
C ALA A 32 9.97 22.81 -12.10
N ALA A 33 9.84 21.59 -11.58
CA ALA A 33 9.15 21.38 -10.34
C ALA A 33 9.80 22.28 -9.27
N GLU A 34 8.98 23.07 -8.58
CA GLU A 34 9.43 23.93 -7.49
C GLU A 34 10.29 23.12 -6.52
N PRO A 35 11.41 23.66 -6.03
CA PRO A 35 12.28 22.92 -5.12
C PRO A 35 11.50 22.58 -3.84
N THR A 36 11.39 21.29 -3.55
CA THR A 36 10.73 20.80 -2.35
C THR A 36 11.46 21.31 -1.10
N SER A 37 10.77 22.06 -0.25
CA SER A 37 11.33 22.60 1.02
C SER A 37 11.04 21.70 2.22
N CYS A 38 10.19 20.69 2.07
CA CYS A 38 9.62 19.89 3.18
C CYS A 38 8.83 20.74 4.19
N GLU A 39 8.25 21.85 3.74
CA GLU A 39 7.42 22.71 4.55
C GLU A 39 6.01 22.81 3.94
N VAL A 40 5.01 22.57 4.76
CA VAL A 40 3.60 22.76 4.38
C VAL A 40 3.14 24.12 4.88
N THR A 41 2.66 24.95 3.98
CA THR A 41 2.23 26.31 4.29
C THR A 41 0.72 26.46 4.48
N ALA A 42 -0.06 25.61 3.83
CA ALA A 42 -1.53 25.61 3.89
C ALA A 42 -2.09 24.48 4.73
N ASP A 43 -3.21 24.75 5.40
CA ASP A 43 -3.95 23.72 6.13
C ASP A 43 -4.59 22.72 5.17
N ALA A 44 -4.48 21.44 5.45
CA ALA A 44 -5.14 20.39 4.68
C ALA A 44 -5.65 19.24 5.57
N ARG A 45 -6.69 18.57 5.08
CA ARG A 45 -7.21 17.33 5.67
C ARG A 45 -6.85 16.16 4.78
N LEU A 46 -6.31 15.11 5.38
CA LEU A 46 -5.89 13.90 4.68
C LEU A 46 -6.65 12.71 5.23
N SER A 47 -7.02 11.80 4.35
CA SER A 47 -7.56 10.50 4.72
C SER A 47 -6.55 9.42 4.34
N ILE A 48 -6.29 8.50 5.27
CA ILE A 48 -5.35 7.40 5.12
C ILE A 48 -6.15 6.11 4.97
N ALA A 49 -6.13 5.50 3.80
CA ALA A 49 -6.73 4.19 3.56
C ALA A 49 -5.90 3.11 4.25
N THR A 50 -6.52 2.33 5.12
CA THR A 50 -5.82 1.36 5.99
C THR A 50 -6.27 -0.09 5.74
N GLY A 51 -7.07 -0.66 6.59
CA GLY A 51 -7.61 -2.03 6.54
C GLY A 51 -8.61 -2.24 7.65
N ASN A 52 -8.85 -3.50 8.01
CA ASN A 52 -9.75 -3.84 9.09
C ASN A 52 -9.27 -3.28 10.43
N THR A 53 -10.20 -2.90 11.32
CA THR A 53 -9.90 -2.32 12.62
C THR A 53 -9.07 -3.21 13.55
N THR A 54 -9.11 -4.53 13.37
CA THR A 54 -8.31 -5.52 14.11
C THR A 54 -6.95 -5.82 13.46
N GLY A 55 -6.65 -5.19 12.32
CA GLY A 55 -5.42 -5.36 11.56
C GLY A 55 -4.35 -4.30 11.88
N VAL A 56 -3.13 -4.57 11.43
CA VAL A 56 -1.97 -3.71 11.69
C VAL A 56 -2.07 -2.36 10.98
N TYR A 57 -2.58 -2.33 9.74
CA TYR A 57 -2.74 -1.07 8.97
C TYR A 57 -3.56 -0.03 9.71
N TYR A 58 -4.70 -0.43 10.30
CA TYR A 58 -5.58 0.49 10.99
C TYR A 58 -4.92 1.07 12.25
N THR A 59 -4.29 0.21 13.06
CA THR A 59 -3.59 0.63 14.27
C THR A 59 -2.44 1.59 13.95
N LEU A 60 -1.61 1.26 12.96
CA LEU A 60 -0.49 2.13 12.54
C LEU A 60 -0.98 3.38 11.83
N GLY A 61 -2.07 3.30 11.06
CA GLY A 61 -2.68 4.46 10.40
C GLY A 61 -3.15 5.51 11.40
N GLY A 62 -3.71 5.09 12.53
CA GLY A 62 -4.09 5.99 13.62
C GLY A 62 -2.89 6.71 14.22
N ALA A 63 -1.85 5.98 14.61
CA ALA A 63 -0.61 6.56 15.15
C ALA A 63 0.09 7.47 14.12
N TYR A 64 0.09 7.06 12.86
CA TYR A 64 0.67 7.86 11.78
C TYR A 64 -0.12 9.15 11.53
N ALA A 65 -1.43 9.15 11.66
CA ALA A 65 -2.25 10.36 11.56
C ALA A 65 -1.86 11.40 12.62
N GLU A 66 -1.57 10.96 13.83
CA GLU A 66 -1.06 11.82 14.90
C GLU A 66 0.35 12.33 14.58
N ALA A 67 1.24 11.45 14.12
CA ALA A 67 2.59 11.81 13.70
C ALA A 67 2.61 12.87 12.58
N ILE A 68 1.73 12.76 11.59
CA ILE A 68 1.55 13.77 10.54
C ILE A 68 1.17 15.13 11.11
N SER A 69 0.22 15.15 12.05
CA SER A 69 -0.21 16.40 12.69
C SER A 69 0.94 17.06 13.46
N GLN A 70 1.71 16.28 14.21
CA GLN A 70 2.88 16.78 14.96
C GLN A 70 3.96 17.30 14.01
N GLN A 71 4.33 16.51 13.00
CA GLN A 71 5.37 16.84 12.01
C GLN A 71 5.07 18.11 11.22
N SER A 72 3.79 18.35 10.93
CA SER A 72 3.35 19.53 10.15
C SER A 72 3.03 20.76 11.02
N GLY A 73 3.25 20.71 12.36
CA GLY A 73 2.82 21.76 13.26
C GLY A 73 1.31 22.00 13.28
N GLY A 74 0.52 20.94 13.03
CA GLY A 74 -0.94 20.96 13.02
C GLY A 74 -1.59 21.40 11.69
N LYS A 75 -0.81 21.73 10.66
CA LYS A 75 -1.33 22.14 9.35
C LYS A 75 -1.95 20.98 8.58
N LEU A 76 -1.33 19.79 8.63
CA LEU A 76 -1.92 18.58 8.08
C LEU A 76 -2.69 17.84 9.18
N LYS A 77 -3.97 17.61 8.97
CA LYS A 77 -4.83 16.82 9.86
C LYS A 77 -5.24 15.55 9.12
N ALA A 78 -4.69 14.41 9.56
CA ALA A 78 -4.97 13.12 8.96
C ALA A 78 -5.93 12.28 9.81
N THR A 79 -6.65 11.37 9.16
CA THR A 79 -7.51 10.37 9.83
C THR A 79 -7.32 9.01 9.17
N ALA A 80 -7.23 7.95 9.97
CA ALA A 80 -7.23 6.58 9.47
C ALA A 80 -8.66 6.16 9.10
N ALA A 81 -8.82 5.67 7.87
CA ALA A 81 -10.09 5.14 7.38
C ALA A 81 -10.04 3.61 7.31
N GLU A 82 -11.04 2.95 7.85
CA GLU A 82 -11.24 1.52 7.67
C GLU A 82 -11.58 1.18 6.21
N THR A 83 -10.95 0.14 5.68
CA THR A 83 -11.14 -0.32 4.30
C THR A 83 -10.98 -1.85 4.23
N SER A 84 -11.16 -2.42 3.03
CA SER A 84 -10.78 -3.81 2.76
C SER A 84 -9.27 -4.01 2.55
N ALA A 85 -8.44 -2.98 2.62
CA ALA A 85 -6.99 -2.93 2.40
C ALA A 85 -6.56 -2.89 0.92
N SER A 86 -5.42 -3.46 0.55
CA SER A 86 -4.52 -3.12 -0.56
C SER A 86 -5.17 -2.77 -1.89
N LEU A 87 -5.98 -3.64 -2.48
CA LEU A 87 -6.59 -3.38 -3.79
C LEU A 87 -7.60 -2.23 -3.72
N GLN A 88 -8.49 -2.26 -2.73
CA GLN A 88 -9.45 -1.18 -2.51
C GLN A 88 -8.74 0.15 -2.20
N ASN A 89 -7.67 0.10 -1.41
CA ASN A 89 -6.90 1.28 -1.04
C ASN A 89 -6.30 1.98 -2.27
N ILE A 90 -5.71 1.23 -3.19
CA ILE A 90 -5.18 1.78 -4.43
C ILE A 90 -6.29 2.37 -5.30
N GLN A 91 -7.41 1.65 -5.47
CA GLN A 91 -8.55 2.15 -6.23
C GLN A 91 -9.10 3.46 -5.66
N GLN A 92 -9.24 3.56 -4.33
CA GLN A 92 -9.73 4.76 -3.66
C GLN A 92 -8.70 5.89 -3.62
N LEU A 93 -7.40 5.58 -3.58
CA LEU A 93 -6.31 6.54 -3.72
C LEU A 93 -6.34 7.20 -5.10
N VAL A 94 -6.43 6.42 -6.16
CA VAL A 94 -6.50 6.92 -7.54
C VAL A 94 -7.78 7.72 -7.78
N ALA A 95 -8.91 7.28 -7.21
CA ALA A 95 -10.17 8.02 -7.25
C ALA A 95 -10.17 9.31 -6.40
N GLY A 96 -9.10 9.57 -5.63
CA GLY A 96 -8.97 10.77 -4.77
C GLY A 96 -9.79 10.72 -3.46
N THR A 97 -10.42 9.59 -3.14
CA THR A 97 -11.18 9.41 -1.90
C THR A 97 -10.24 9.47 -0.68
N HIS A 98 -9.05 8.92 -0.81
CA HIS A 98 -7.99 8.98 0.18
C HIS A 98 -6.73 9.59 -0.45
N GLN A 99 -5.88 10.22 0.35
CA GLN A 99 -4.65 10.86 -0.11
C GLN A 99 -3.41 10.01 0.16
N VAL A 100 -3.52 9.08 1.11
CA VAL A 100 -2.45 8.15 1.49
C VAL A 100 -3.05 6.76 1.60
N ALA A 101 -2.30 5.74 1.22
CA ALA A 101 -2.77 4.36 1.24
C ALA A 101 -1.68 3.39 1.72
N PHE A 102 -2.04 2.48 2.62
CA PHE A 102 -1.25 1.28 2.91
C PHE A 102 -1.54 0.23 1.85
N SER A 103 -0.51 -0.42 1.33
CA SER A 103 -0.68 -1.54 0.39
C SER A 103 0.42 -2.57 0.52
N LEU A 104 0.09 -3.82 0.19
CA LEU A 104 1.10 -4.82 -0.13
C LEU A 104 1.82 -4.44 -1.43
N ALA A 105 3.12 -4.70 -1.48
CA ALA A 105 3.94 -4.32 -2.62
C ALA A 105 3.64 -5.14 -3.89
N ASP A 106 3.15 -6.36 -3.77
CA ASP A 106 2.71 -7.18 -4.90
C ASP A 106 1.46 -6.59 -5.58
N THR A 107 0.47 -6.15 -4.79
CA THR A 107 -0.73 -5.47 -5.29
C THR A 107 -0.37 -4.09 -5.89
N ALA A 108 0.58 -3.38 -5.29
CA ALA A 108 1.08 -2.12 -5.83
C ALA A 108 1.87 -2.32 -7.14
N ALA A 109 2.61 -3.42 -7.25
CA ALA A 109 3.30 -3.80 -8.49
C ALA A 109 2.30 -4.12 -9.62
N ASP A 110 1.22 -4.85 -9.31
CA ASP A 110 0.13 -5.08 -10.27
C ASP A 110 -0.46 -3.75 -10.77
N ALA A 111 -0.68 -2.80 -9.86
CA ALA A 111 -1.23 -1.48 -10.19
C ALA A 111 -0.31 -0.67 -11.12
N ILE A 112 1.00 -0.63 -10.85
CA ILE A 112 1.98 0.07 -11.70
C ILE A 112 2.12 -0.58 -13.07
N ASN A 113 1.95 -1.90 -13.14
CA ASN A 113 2.07 -2.64 -14.39
C ASN A 113 0.76 -2.67 -15.19
N GLY A 114 -0.39 -2.39 -14.58
CA GLY A 114 -1.71 -2.55 -15.20
C GLY A 114 -2.03 -4.02 -15.43
N THR A 115 -1.85 -4.85 -14.41
CA THR A 115 -2.04 -6.31 -14.49
C THR A 115 -2.97 -6.81 -13.37
N ALA A 116 -3.37 -8.05 -13.43
CA ALA A 116 -4.27 -8.71 -12.49
C ALA A 116 -5.61 -7.98 -12.36
N SER A 117 -5.86 -7.30 -11.24
CA SER A 117 -7.12 -6.57 -10.98
C SER A 117 -7.12 -5.12 -11.53
N PHE A 118 -6.11 -4.73 -12.30
CA PHE A 118 -5.99 -3.40 -12.89
C PHE A 118 -5.89 -3.51 -14.42
N ASP A 119 -6.84 -2.91 -15.13
CA ASP A 119 -6.89 -2.91 -16.60
C ASP A 119 -5.86 -1.97 -17.24
N GLU A 120 -5.33 -1.02 -16.46
CA GLU A 120 -4.34 -0.03 -16.87
C GLU A 120 -3.39 0.34 -15.73
N LYS A 121 -2.24 0.94 -16.09
CA LYS A 121 -1.26 1.44 -15.11
C LYS A 121 -1.86 2.53 -14.26
N GLN A 122 -1.68 2.43 -12.95
CA GLN A 122 -2.22 3.39 -12.00
C GLN A 122 -1.19 4.48 -11.65
N PRO A 123 -1.61 5.76 -11.54
CA PRO A 123 -0.74 6.90 -11.24
C PRO A 123 -0.42 6.96 -9.73
N ILE A 124 0.42 6.05 -9.26
CA ILE A 124 0.81 5.95 -7.86
C ILE A 124 2.33 6.02 -7.69
N ALA A 125 2.75 6.54 -6.55
CA ALA A 125 4.14 6.57 -6.12
C ALA A 125 4.25 6.13 -4.65
N ALA A 126 5.39 5.58 -4.26
CA ALA A 126 5.65 5.19 -2.89
C ALA A 126 6.29 6.35 -2.11
N LEU A 127 5.88 6.50 -0.86
CA LEU A 127 6.62 7.31 0.11
C LEU A 127 7.79 6.52 0.69
N THR A 128 7.58 5.25 0.97
CA THR A 128 8.61 4.35 1.51
C THR A 128 8.13 2.90 1.55
N ARG A 129 9.08 1.96 1.65
CA ARG A 129 8.82 0.61 2.15
C ARG A 129 8.58 0.70 3.67
N LEU A 130 7.62 -0.07 4.13
CA LEU A 130 7.27 -0.19 5.55
C LEU A 130 7.90 -1.48 6.14
N TYR A 131 7.13 -2.18 6.92
CA TYR A 131 7.50 -3.43 7.58
C TYR A 131 7.18 -4.65 6.68
N PRO A 132 7.82 -5.81 6.93
CA PRO A 132 7.49 -7.05 6.24
C PRO A 132 6.10 -7.55 6.63
N ASN A 133 5.36 -8.04 5.65
CA ASN A 133 4.02 -8.58 5.82
C ASN A 133 4.06 -10.09 5.63
N TYR A 134 3.62 -10.84 6.64
CA TYR A 134 3.69 -12.30 6.68
C TYR A 134 2.36 -12.91 6.27
N THR A 135 2.40 -13.88 5.37
CA THR A 135 1.20 -14.65 5.03
C THR A 135 0.99 -15.74 6.09
N GLN A 136 -0.04 -15.57 6.88
CA GLN A 136 -0.38 -16.41 8.01
C GLN A 136 -1.52 -17.33 7.58
N VAL A 137 -1.21 -18.61 7.29
CA VAL A 137 -2.21 -19.61 6.91
C VAL A 137 -2.47 -20.48 8.13
N ILE A 138 -3.72 -20.50 8.57
CA ILE A 138 -4.13 -21.16 9.81
C ILE A 138 -5.27 -22.13 9.50
N ALA A 139 -5.20 -23.32 10.02
CA ALA A 139 -6.26 -24.32 9.92
C ALA A 139 -6.69 -24.82 11.30
N ARG A 140 -7.94 -25.24 11.41
CA ARG A 140 -8.40 -25.99 12.57
C ARG A 140 -7.73 -27.35 12.60
N THR A 141 -7.37 -27.82 13.79
CA THR A 141 -6.68 -29.11 13.95
C THR A 141 -7.55 -30.32 13.57
N ASP A 142 -8.87 -30.18 13.71
CA ASP A 142 -9.85 -31.21 13.36
C ASP A 142 -10.30 -31.18 11.87
N ALA A 143 -9.87 -30.21 11.09
CA ALA A 143 -10.26 -30.06 9.68
C ALA A 143 -9.49 -31.01 8.72
N GLY A 144 -8.43 -31.68 9.20
CA GLY A 144 -7.60 -32.58 8.37
C GLY A 144 -6.73 -31.85 7.34
N ILE A 145 -6.43 -30.56 7.56
CA ILE A 145 -5.63 -29.70 6.66
C ILE A 145 -4.19 -29.66 7.17
N ASN A 146 -3.22 -30.06 6.34
CA ASN A 146 -1.78 -29.99 6.62
C ASN A 146 -1.02 -29.22 5.54
N SER A 147 -1.65 -28.98 4.40
CA SER A 147 -1.12 -28.20 3.27
C SER A 147 -2.24 -27.37 2.64
N ILE A 148 -1.90 -26.45 1.74
CA ILE A 148 -2.91 -25.72 0.96
C ILE A 148 -3.73 -26.67 0.08
N ALA A 149 -3.13 -27.73 -0.48
CA ALA A 149 -3.82 -28.70 -1.32
C ALA A 149 -4.95 -29.43 -0.57
N ASP A 150 -4.84 -29.63 0.75
CA ASP A 150 -5.87 -30.27 1.58
C ASP A 150 -7.11 -29.36 1.80
N MET A 151 -7.07 -28.12 1.35
CA MET A 151 -8.20 -27.18 1.43
C MET A 151 -9.31 -27.48 0.41
N ARG A 152 -9.10 -28.45 -0.50
CA ARG A 152 -10.13 -28.84 -1.49
C ARG A 152 -11.44 -29.24 -0.79
N GLY A 153 -12.53 -28.55 -1.19
CA GLY A 153 -13.88 -28.74 -0.63
C GLY A 153 -14.10 -28.13 0.76
N LYS A 154 -13.08 -27.50 1.36
CA LYS A 154 -13.16 -26.91 2.71
C LYS A 154 -13.69 -25.47 2.67
N ARG A 155 -14.22 -25.01 3.81
CA ARG A 155 -14.63 -23.61 4.03
C ARG A 155 -13.39 -22.80 4.40
N VAL A 156 -12.92 -21.99 3.47
CA VAL A 156 -11.65 -21.27 3.60
C VAL A 156 -11.88 -19.77 3.52
N SER A 157 -11.47 -19.02 4.54
CA SER A 157 -11.43 -17.58 4.45
C SER A 157 -10.23 -17.13 3.63
N THR A 158 -10.49 -16.43 2.53
CA THR A 158 -9.48 -15.86 1.65
C THR A 158 -9.19 -14.39 1.94
N GLY A 159 -9.78 -13.82 2.99
CA GLY A 159 -9.69 -12.41 3.34
C GLY A 159 -10.89 -11.59 2.84
N ALA A 160 -10.92 -10.31 3.19
CA ALA A 160 -11.98 -9.40 2.76
C ALA A 160 -11.94 -9.22 1.23
N PRO A 161 -13.10 -8.99 0.59
CA PRO A 161 -13.15 -8.67 -0.84
C PRO A 161 -12.25 -7.48 -1.18
N ASN A 162 -11.48 -7.57 -2.27
CA ASN A 162 -10.55 -6.53 -2.73
C ASN A 162 -9.41 -6.22 -1.72
N SER A 163 -9.07 -7.17 -0.86
CA SER A 163 -7.91 -7.07 0.03
C SER A 163 -6.65 -7.64 -0.62
N GLY A 164 -5.47 -7.20 -0.14
CA GLY A 164 -4.21 -7.85 -0.50
C GLY A 164 -4.13 -9.29 0.03
N THR A 165 -4.81 -9.61 1.14
CA THR A 165 -4.94 -10.99 1.62
C THR A 165 -5.65 -11.88 0.60
N GLU A 166 -6.74 -11.39 -0.01
CA GLU A 166 -7.46 -12.14 -1.05
C GLU A 166 -6.58 -12.37 -2.30
N VAL A 167 -5.82 -11.36 -2.70
CA VAL A 167 -4.90 -11.48 -3.84
C VAL A 167 -3.87 -12.59 -3.59
N ILE A 168 -3.17 -12.57 -2.46
CA ILE A 168 -2.13 -13.58 -2.17
C ILE A 168 -2.73 -14.95 -1.88
N ALA A 169 -3.91 -15.03 -1.24
CA ALA A 169 -4.60 -16.29 -0.98
C ALA A 169 -4.96 -17.00 -2.28
N ASN A 170 -5.52 -16.28 -3.25
CA ASN A 170 -5.87 -16.84 -4.56
C ASN A 170 -4.62 -17.33 -5.29
N ARG A 171 -3.54 -16.55 -5.32
CA ARG A 171 -2.25 -16.95 -5.91
C ARG A 171 -1.67 -18.22 -5.25
N MET A 172 -1.75 -18.33 -3.93
CA MET A 172 -1.28 -19.51 -3.20
C MET A 172 -2.14 -20.75 -3.48
N LEU A 173 -3.45 -20.59 -3.57
CA LEU A 173 -4.37 -21.68 -3.95
C LEU A 173 -4.04 -22.17 -5.37
N GLU A 174 -3.90 -21.28 -6.33
CA GLU A 174 -3.51 -21.59 -7.70
C GLU A 174 -2.12 -22.26 -7.76
N ALA A 175 -1.14 -21.76 -7.00
CA ALA A 175 0.18 -22.37 -6.87
C ALA A 175 0.12 -23.81 -6.33
N ALA A 176 -0.85 -24.09 -5.46
CA ALA A 176 -1.10 -25.43 -4.95
C ALA A 176 -2.01 -26.30 -5.86
N GLY A 177 -2.42 -25.80 -7.03
CA GLY A 177 -3.24 -26.53 -8.01
C GLY A 177 -4.74 -26.52 -7.67
N LEU A 178 -5.20 -25.51 -6.93
CA LEU A 178 -6.61 -25.31 -6.60
C LEU A 178 -7.16 -24.09 -7.35
N ASP A 179 -8.35 -24.20 -7.91
CA ASP A 179 -9.13 -23.06 -8.42
C ASP A 179 -9.87 -22.41 -7.25
N PRO A 180 -9.55 -21.16 -6.84
CA PRO A 180 -10.18 -20.50 -5.70
C PRO A 180 -11.70 -20.39 -5.81
N SER A 181 -12.23 -20.38 -7.04
CA SER A 181 -13.66 -20.21 -7.31
C SER A 181 -14.46 -21.54 -7.31
N LYS A 182 -13.77 -22.68 -7.44
CA LYS A 182 -14.43 -24.01 -7.64
C LYS A 182 -14.02 -25.03 -6.60
N ASP A 183 -12.72 -25.03 -6.22
CA ASP A 183 -12.13 -26.11 -5.44
C ASP A 183 -12.27 -25.91 -3.95
N ILE A 184 -12.65 -24.73 -3.46
CA ILE A 184 -12.91 -24.43 -2.06
C ILE A 184 -14.28 -23.75 -1.89
N GLN A 185 -14.77 -23.71 -0.66
CA GLN A 185 -15.93 -22.90 -0.29
C GLN A 185 -15.40 -21.56 0.25
N ALA A 186 -15.06 -20.65 -0.67
CA ALA A 186 -14.43 -19.40 -0.32
C ALA A 186 -15.33 -18.52 0.56
N GLN A 187 -14.79 -18.11 1.71
CA GLN A 187 -15.41 -17.15 2.62
C GLN A 187 -14.64 -15.83 2.49
N ARG A 188 -15.23 -14.86 1.80
CA ARG A 188 -14.60 -13.55 1.56
C ARG A 188 -15.00 -12.60 2.67
N THR A 189 -14.33 -12.72 3.82
CA THR A 189 -14.70 -11.97 5.03
C THR A 189 -13.48 -11.28 5.65
N GLU A 190 -13.74 -10.20 6.36
CA GLU A 190 -12.74 -9.47 7.13
C GLU A 190 -12.20 -10.31 8.31
N LEU A 191 -11.04 -9.90 8.87
CA LEU A 191 -10.33 -10.67 9.89
C LEU A 191 -11.19 -10.98 11.12
N GLY A 192 -11.94 -10.00 11.65
CA GLY A 192 -12.78 -10.21 12.83
C GLY A 192 -13.80 -11.33 12.65
N LYS A 193 -14.55 -11.30 11.55
CA LYS A 193 -15.54 -12.35 11.21
C LYS A 193 -14.86 -13.70 10.90
N THR A 194 -13.69 -13.65 10.26
CA THR A 194 -12.90 -14.86 10.00
C THR A 194 -12.48 -15.54 11.31
N VAL A 195 -11.99 -14.76 12.28
CA VAL A 195 -11.59 -15.26 13.61
C VAL A 195 -12.79 -15.86 14.34
N GLU A 196 -13.95 -15.23 14.32
CA GLU A 196 -15.17 -15.79 14.90
C GLU A 196 -15.56 -17.11 14.21
N GLY A 197 -15.52 -17.17 12.88
CA GLY A 197 -15.81 -18.40 12.13
C GLY A 197 -14.81 -19.53 12.39
N MET A 198 -13.55 -19.22 12.65
CA MET A 198 -12.55 -20.21 13.10
C MET A 198 -12.87 -20.72 14.53
N LYS A 199 -13.37 -19.84 15.41
CA LYS A 199 -13.73 -20.20 16.79
C LYS A 199 -14.99 -21.03 16.89
N ASP A 200 -16.03 -20.74 16.11
CA ASP A 200 -17.31 -21.44 16.12
C ASP A 200 -17.35 -22.66 15.19
N GLY A 201 -16.32 -22.84 14.35
CA GLY A 201 -16.19 -23.96 13.45
C GLY A 201 -16.93 -23.81 12.12
N SER A 202 -17.42 -22.62 11.77
CA SER A 202 -18.00 -22.34 10.45
C SER A 202 -16.94 -22.13 9.36
N ILE A 203 -15.67 -21.89 9.73
CA ILE A 203 -14.51 -21.79 8.85
C ILE A 203 -13.49 -22.86 9.24
N ASP A 204 -12.95 -23.60 8.26
CA ASP A 204 -12.01 -24.69 8.46
C ASP A 204 -10.55 -24.23 8.39
N ALA A 205 -10.27 -23.25 7.55
CA ALA A 205 -8.95 -22.62 7.40
C ALA A 205 -9.07 -21.15 6.98
N MET A 206 -8.01 -20.40 7.20
CA MET A 206 -7.96 -18.98 6.83
C MET A 206 -6.60 -18.59 6.28
N PHE A 207 -6.61 -17.64 5.37
CA PHE A 207 -5.47 -16.83 4.99
C PHE A 207 -5.57 -15.47 5.68
N TRP A 208 -4.44 -14.99 6.13
CA TRP A 208 -4.26 -13.63 6.59
C TRP A 208 -2.89 -13.11 6.19
N SER A 209 -2.82 -11.95 5.58
CA SER A 209 -1.55 -11.27 5.27
C SER A 209 -1.43 -10.03 6.14
N GLY A 210 -0.48 -10.00 7.07
CA GLY A 210 -0.33 -8.94 8.05
C GLY A 210 1.03 -8.92 8.75
N GLY A 211 1.29 -7.80 9.45
CA GLY A 211 2.46 -7.67 10.33
C GLY A 211 2.35 -8.56 11.57
N LEU A 212 3.48 -8.77 12.22
CA LEU A 212 3.57 -9.57 13.44
C LEU A 212 3.80 -8.67 14.67
N PRO A 213 3.04 -8.86 15.77
CA PRO A 213 1.82 -9.66 15.85
C PRO A 213 0.60 -8.95 15.24
N THR A 214 -0.37 -9.72 14.76
CA THR A 214 -1.71 -9.22 14.41
C THR A 214 -2.69 -9.50 15.55
N GLY A 215 -3.42 -8.48 16.00
CA GLY A 215 -4.32 -8.58 17.16
C GLY A 215 -5.38 -9.69 17.04
N GLY A 216 -6.08 -9.80 15.90
CA GLY A 216 -7.06 -10.83 15.66
C GLY A 216 -6.48 -12.27 15.67
N ILE A 217 -5.25 -12.43 15.16
CA ILE A 217 -4.57 -13.74 15.21
C ILE A 217 -4.12 -14.09 16.64
N THR A 218 -3.64 -13.09 17.39
CA THR A 218 -3.34 -13.28 18.82
C THR A 218 -4.57 -13.76 19.59
N ASP A 219 -5.72 -13.13 19.38
CA ASP A 219 -6.99 -13.51 20.00
C ASP A 219 -7.39 -14.94 19.64
N LEU A 220 -7.23 -15.35 18.37
CA LEU A 220 -7.51 -16.73 17.93
C LEU A 220 -6.63 -17.74 18.67
N PHE A 221 -5.31 -17.54 18.71
CA PHE A 221 -4.40 -18.46 19.38
C PHE A 221 -4.56 -18.46 20.92
N VAL A 222 -4.89 -17.34 21.54
CA VAL A 222 -5.20 -17.28 22.97
C VAL A 222 -6.47 -18.05 23.29
N SER A 223 -7.52 -17.90 22.46
CA SER A 223 -8.84 -18.51 22.70
C SER A 223 -8.92 -19.98 22.29
N ARG A 224 -8.14 -20.43 21.29
CA ARG A 224 -8.26 -21.73 20.62
C ARG A 224 -6.92 -22.43 20.37
N ARG A 225 -5.91 -22.22 21.22
CA ARG A 225 -4.52 -22.68 21.06
C ARG A 225 -4.38 -24.11 20.52
N ASP A 226 -5.07 -25.06 21.12
CA ASP A 226 -4.97 -26.48 20.77
C ASP A 226 -5.91 -26.90 19.63
N GLN A 227 -6.75 -25.98 19.17
CA GLN A 227 -7.75 -26.21 18.14
C GLN A 227 -7.38 -25.59 16.79
N VAL A 228 -6.31 -24.83 16.73
CA VAL A 228 -5.79 -24.21 15.51
C VAL A 228 -4.27 -24.40 15.38
N LYS A 229 -3.80 -24.45 14.16
CA LYS A 229 -2.37 -24.55 13.85
C LYS A 229 -2.04 -23.74 12.62
N PHE A 230 -0.81 -23.24 12.54
CA PHE A 230 -0.25 -22.74 11.30
C PHE A 230 0.02 -23.86 10.29
N ILE A 231 -0.08 -23.51 9.02
CA ILE A 231 0.33 -24.34 7.89
C ILE A 231 1.61 -23.71 7.31
N ASP A 232 2.67 -24.52 7.14
CA ASP A 232 3.86 -24.13 6.38
C ASP A 232 3.47 -23.98 4.90
N VAL A 233 3.77 -22.84 4.32
CA VAL A 233 3.41 -22.50 2.93
C VAL A 233 4.62 -22.05 2.11
N ALA A 234 5.83 -22.26 2.63
CA ALA A 234 7.06 -21.85 1.96
C ALA A 234 7.32 -22.58 0.62
N ASP A 235 6.69 -23.73 0.42
CA ASP A 235 6.74 -24.49 -0.84
C ASP A 235 6.04 -23.77 -2.00
N THR A 236 5.12 -22.84 -1.72
CA THR A 236 4.46 -22.04 -2.76
C THR A 236 5.35 -20.90 -3.29
N LEU A 237 6.43 -20.56 -2.60
CA LEU A 237 7.25 -19.37 -2.87
C LEU A 237 7.76 -19.33 -4.31
N GLN A 238 8.29 -20.42 -4.84
CA GLN A 238 8.85 -20.44 -6.19
C GLN A 238 7.81 -20.04 -7.25
N LYS A 239 6.60 -20.60 -7.17
CA LYS A 239 5.51 -20.26 -8.09
C LYS A 239 5.01 -18.83 -7.91
N LEU A 240 4.99 -18.33 -6.68
CA LEU A 240 4.65 -16.93 -6.42
C LEU A 240 5.69 -15.97 -7.01
N GLN A 241 6.98 -16.32 -6.95
CA GLN A 241 8.07 -15.53 -7.54
C GLN A 241 8.03 -15.52 -9.08
N GLU A 242 7.46 -16.54 -9.72
CA GLU A 242 7.19 -16.54 -11.17
C GLU A 242 6.13 -15.49 -11.54
N ILE A 243 5.17 -15.21 -10.64
CA ILE A 243 4.16 -14.17 -10.82
C ILE A 243 4.75 -12.79 -10.49
N ASN A 244 5.43 -12.69 -9.35
CA ASN A 244 6.03 -11.44 -8.88
C ASN A 244 7.28 -11.73 -8.02
N PRO A 245 8.49 -11.30 -8.44
CA PRO A 245 9.74 -11.59 -7.75
C PRO A 245 9.86 -10.93 -6.37
N ILE A 246 8.91 -10.09 -5.97
CA ILE A 246 8.90 -9.38 -4.69
C ILE A 246 8.62 -10.28 -3.48
N TYR A 247 8.07 -11.48 -3.72
CA TYR A 247 7.81 -12.44 -2.66
C TYR A 247 9.11 -13.01 -2.10
N GLU A 248 9.23 -13.05 -0.78
CA GLU A 248 10.40 -13.50 -0.05
C GLU A 248 10.03 -14.65 0.90
N ARG A 249 11.03 -15.47 1.25
CA ARG A 249 10.88 -16.46 2.32
C ARG A 249 10.91 -15.77 3.67
N GLY A 250 9.97 -16.11 4.54
CA GLY A 250 9.92 -15.64 5.91
C GLY A 250 9.68 -16.74 6.93
N VAL A 251 9.73 -16.36 8.19
CA VAL A 251 9.44 -17.24 9.32
C VAL A 251 8.56 -16.50 10.31
N ILE A 252 7.46 -17.10 10.74
CA ILE A 252 6.66 -16.64 11.87
C ILE A 252 7.28 -17.26 13.13
N PRO A 253 7.93 -16.46 14.00
CA PRO A 253 8.55 -16.98 15.21
C PRO A 253 7.51 -17.58 16.17
N ALA A 254 7.80 -18.72 16.75
CA ALA A 254 6.94 -19.37 17.74
C ALA A 254 6.57 -18.43 18.90
N SER A 255 7.50 -17.56 19.29
CA SER A 255 7.30 -16.58 20.37
C SER A 255 6.22 -15.54 20.06
N THR A 256 5.88 -15.30 18.77
CA THR A 256 4.89 -14.30 18.36
C THR A 256 3.48 -14.64 18.88
N TYR A 257 3.08 -15.90 18.73
CA TYR A 257 1.75 -16.39 19.13
C TYR A 257 1.82 -17.57 20.10
N GLN A 258 3.00 -17.82 20.68
CA GLN A 258 3.27 -18.93 21.61
C GLN A 258 2.91 -20.30 21.01
N THR A 259 3.28 -20.52 19.77
CA THR A 259 3.13 -21.79 19.06
C THR A 259 4.26 -22.77 19.41
N PRO A 260 4.10 -24.09 19.17
CA PRO A 260 5.13 -25.09 19.51
C PRO A 260 6.45 -24.92 18.76
N ALA A 261 6.43 -24.36 17.53
CA ALA A 261 7.59 -24.18 16.68
C ALA A 261 7.44 -22.96 15.77
N ASP A 262 8.55 -22.49 15.23
CA ASP A 262 8.58 -21.53 14.15
C ASP A 262 7.93 -22.11 12.89
N VAL A 263 7.29 -21.26 12.08
CA VAL A 263 6.61 -21.68 10.85
C VAL A 263 7.16 -20.91 9.66
N ALA A 264 7.62 -21.64 8.65
CA ALA A 264 8.06 -21.03 7.40
C ALA A 264 6.85 -20.52 6.60
N THR A 265 7.02 -19.36 5.99
CA THR A 265 5.95 -18.70 5.25
C THR A 265 6.50 -17.84 4.11
N VAL A 266 5.58 -17.22 3.38
CA VAL A 266 5.89 -16.19 2.37
C VAL A 266 5.66 -14.81 2.95
N VAL A 267 6.59 -13.91 2.63
CA VAL A 267 6.58 -12.51 3.05
C VAL A 267 6.50 -11.62 1.83
N VAL A 268 5.78 -10.52 1.95
CA VAL A 268 5.73 -9.44 0.98
C VAL A 268 5.89 -8.11 1.71
N PRO A 269 6.67 -7.14 1.20
CA PRO A 269 6.78 -5.83 1.85
C PRO A 269 5.45 -5.08 1.85
N ASN A 270 5.26 -4.20 2.83
CA ASN A 270 4.23 -3.16 2.76
C ASN A 270 4.83 -1.87 2.22
N LEU A 271 4.06 -1.11 1.47
CA LEU A 271 4.38 0.22 0.98
C LEU A 271 3.38 1.24 1.52
N LEU A 272 3.85 2.46 1.72
CA LEU A 272 2.99 3.62 1.89
C LEU A 272 2.93 4.36 0.57
N LEU A 273 1.72 4.51 0.03
CA LEU A 273 1.47 5.02 -1.31
C LEU A 273 0.75 6.35 -1.27
N VAL A 274 1.00 7.15 -2.29
CA VAL A 274 0.30 8.38 -2.63
C VAL A 274 0.07 8.42 -4.14
N LYS A 275 -0.75 9.35 -4.65
CA LYS A 275 -0.77 9.63 -6.09
C LYS A 275 0.58 10.23 -6.51
N ASP A 276 0.99 9.95 -7.72
CA ASP A 276 2.26 10.43 -8.28
C ASP A 276 2.32 11.96 -8.45
N ASP A 277 1.15 12.62 -8.54
CA ASP A 277 0.98 14.06 -8.63
C ASP A 277 0.82 14.78 -7.27
N MET A 278 1.00 14.08 -6.14
CA MET A 278 0.94 14.70 -4.82
C MET A 278 1.98 15.84 -4.72
N ASP A 279 1.62 16.93 -4.02
CA ASP A 279 2.55 18.01 -3.73
C ASP A 279 3.83 17.50 -3.05
N GLY A 280 4.99 17.93 -3.56
CA GLY A 280 6.29 17.46 -3.11
C GLY A 280 6.59 17.78 -1.65
N ASN A 281 6.16 18.96 -1.14
CA ASN A 281 6.35 19.33 0.24
C ASN A 281 5.49 18.47 1.18
N THR A 282 4.25 18.22 0.79
CA THR A 282 3.35 17.33 1.51
C THR A 282 3.92 15.91 1.58
N ALA A 283 4.34 15.34 0.44
CA ALA A 283 4.96 14.00 0.40
C ALA A 283 6.24 13.92 1.24
N CYS A 284 7.04 14.99 1.27
CA CYS A 284 8.23 15.07 2.13
C CYS A 284 7.86 15.04 3.62
N VAL A 285 6.92 15.87 4.05
CA VAL A 285 6.46 15.91 5.45
C VAL A 285 5.85 14.57 5.87
N LEU A 286 5.03 13.96 5.01
CA LEU A 286 4.46 12.63 5.24
C LEU A 286 5.55 11.57 5.44
N THR A 287 6.58 11.58 4.61
CA THR A 287 7.68 10.62 4.74
C THR A 287 8.45 10.83 6.03
N LYS A 288 8.82 12.08 6.37
CA LYS A 288 9.52 12.39 7.62
C LYS A 288 8.72 11.97 8.84
N ALA A 289 7.41 12.21 8.87
CA ALA A 289 6.53 11.85 9.98
C ALA A 289 6.64 10.37 10.38
N LEU A 290 6.85 9.46 9.41
CA LEU A 290 7.03 8.04 9.71
C LEU A 290 8.31 7.74 10.50
N PHE A 291 9.41 8.38 10.14
CA PHE A 291 10.73 8.08 10.71
C PHE A 291 11.00 8.88 11.99
N ASP A 292 10.63 10.18 12.01
CA ASP A 292 10.83 11.05 13.17
C ASP A 292 9.95 10.64 14.36
N HIS A 293 8.76 10.06 14.09
CA HIS A 293 7.83 9.57 15.10
C HIS A 293 7.76 8.03 15.17
N LYS A 294 8.77 7.31 14.66
CA LYS A 294 8.79 5.84 14.64
C LYS A 294 8.51 5.23 16.01
N ALA A 295 9.03 5.81 17.09
CA ALA A 295 8.83 5.30 18.43
C ALA A 295 7.34 5.20 18.84
N ASP A 296 6.52 6.16 18.43
CA ASP A 296 5.08 6.15 18.70
C ASP A 296 4.34 5.11 17.85
N LEU A 297 4.78 4.92 16.60
CA LEU A 297 4.25 3.84 15.76
C LEU A 297 4.56 2.46 16.37
N VAL A 298 5.80 2.23 16.82
CA VAL A 298 6.20 0.97 17.49
C VAL A 298 5.40 0.74 18.78
N LYS A 299 5.12 1.78 19.53
CA LYS A 299 4.29 1.73 20.74
C LYS A 299 2.85 1.34 20.42
N ALA A 300 2.32 1.80 19.28
CA ALA A 300 0.99 1.42 18.81
C ALA A 300 0.96 -0.03 18.29
N ASN A 301 1.98 -0.43 17.52
CA ASN A 301 2.12 -1.82 17.06
C ASN A 301 3.60 -2.16 16.76
N LYS A 302 4.07 -3.26 17.31
CA LYS A 302 5.43 -3.77 17.18
C LYS A 302 5.87 -4.02 15.72
N ALA A 303 4.96 -4.26 14.79
CA ALA A 303 5.29 -4.41 13.38
C ALA A 303 6.06 -3.20 12.82
N ALA A 304 5.85 -2.01 13.39
CA ALA A 304 6.55 -0.79 13.00
C ALA A 304 8.08 -0.82 13.29
N ASP A 305 8.59 -1.77 14.08
CA ASP A 305 10.03 -1.99 14.22
C ASP A 305 10.70 -2.25 12.86
N GLY A 306 9.98 -2.90 11.95
CA GLY A 306 10.43 -3.19 10.58
C GLY A 306 10.51 -1.97 9.64
N ILE A 307 10.01 -0.80 10.04
CA ILE A 307 10.17 0.45 9.28
C ILE A 307 11.57 0.99 9.55
N THR A 308 12.49 0.90 8.59
CA THR A 308 13.89 1.28 8.76
C THR A 308 14.40 2.12 7.59
N LEU A 309 15.37 2.99 7.85
CA LEU A 309 16.01 3.79 6.79
C LEU A 309 16.82 2.91 5.82
N GLU A 310 17.27 1.76 6.27
CA GLU A 310 18.04 0.80 5.47
C GLU A 310 17.24 0.24 4.28
N ASN A 311 15.94 -0.04 4.49
CA ASN A 311 15.08 -0.61 3.46
C ASN A 311 14.08 0.38 2.87
N ALA A 312 14.07 1.61 3.35
CA ALA A 312 13.05 2.63 3.01
C ALA A 312 12.89 2.87 1.50
N ARG A 313 13.97 2.76 0.73
CA ARG A 313 13.99 2.99 -0.73
C ARG A 313 13.66 1.75 -1.56
N GLN A 314 13.51 0.57 -0.94
CA GLN A 314 13.24 -0.69 -1.63
C GLN A 314 11.75 -0.80 -2.01
N THR A 315 11.31 0.04 -2.93
CA THR A 315 9.89 0.15 -3.35
C THR A 315 9.64 -0.38 -4.76
N SER A 316 10.69 -0.79 -5.50
CA SER A 316 10.55 -1.29 -6.87
C SER A 316 9.51 -2.40 -6.97
N PRO A 317 8.67 -2.42 -8.05
CA PRO A 317 8.71 -1.52 -9.23
C PRO A 317 8.00 -0.18 -9.02
N VAL A 318 7.39 0.08 -7.86
CA VAL A 318 6.71 1.35 -7.57
C VAL A 318 7.74 2.45 -7.40
N PRO A 319 7.69 3.55 -8.19
CA PRO A 319 8.66 4.62 -8.09
C PRO A 319 8.49 5.37 -6.75
N LEU A 320 9.61 5.82 -6.18
CA LEU A 320 9.56 6.75 -5.05
C LEU A 320 9.07 8.12 -5.53
N HIS A 321 8.15 8.71 -4.76
CA HIS A 321 7.71 10.08 -4.96
C HIS A 321 8.88 11.07 -4.80
N PRO A 322 9.02 12.12 -5.64
CA PRO A 322 10.14 13.08 -5.52
C PRO A 322 10.30 13.70 -4.13
N GLY A 323 9.19 14.08 -3.49
CA GLY A 323 9.20 14.60 -2.11
C GLY A 323 9.66 13.56 -1.07
N ALA A 324 9.28 12.30 -1.26
CA ALA A 324 9.75 11.21 -0.40
C ALA A 324 11.25 10.95 -0.58
N LYS A 325 11.73 10.98 -1.83
CA LYS A 325 13.16 10.84 -2.12
C LYS A 325 13.97 11.91 -1.38
N LYS A 326 13.53 13.19 -1.43
CA LYS A 326 14.18 14.27 -0.69
C LYS A 326 14.16 14.02 0.82
N ALA A 327 13.03 13.62 1.40
CA ALA A 327 12.93 13.30 2.82
C ALA A 327 13.93 12.20 3.22
N LEU A 328 14.00 11.13 2.43
CA LEU A 328 14.91 10.02 2.67
C LEU A 328 16.39 10.41 2.51
N ASP A 329 16.71 11.35 1.61
CA ASP A 329 18.06 11.92 1.48
C ASP A 329 18.45 12.69 2.76
N GLU A 330 17.56 13.53 3.26
CA GLU A 330 17.77 14.30 4.50
C GLU A 330 17.84 13.43 5.75
N LEU A 331 17.13 12.31 5.78
CA LEU A 331 17.15 11.34 6.88
C LEU A 331 18.37 10.38 6.80
N GLY A 332 19.17 10.45 5.74
CA GLY A 332 20.33 9.59 5.56
C GLY A 332 19.98 8.13 5.24
N ALA A 333 18.85 7.87 4.58
CA ALA A 333 18.49 6.53 4.15
C ALA A 333 19.50 5.98 3.14
N ALA A 334 19.81 4.68 3.23
CA ALA A 334 20.71 4.00 2.31
C ALA A 334 20.21 4.14 0.85
N THR A 335 21.14 4.35 -0.09
CA THR A 335 20.87 4.49 -1.54
C THR A 335 20.78 3.12 -2.22
#